data_1bf907d775830ec8454f156c1783e0c7
#
_entry.id   1bf907d775830ec8454f156c1783e0c7
#
_cell.length_a   1.000
_cell.length_b   1.000
_cell.length_c   1.000
_cell.angle_alpha   90.00
_cell.angle_beta   90.00
_cell.angle_gamma   90.00
#
_symmetry.space_group_name_H-M   'P 1'
#
loop_
_entity.id
_entity.type
_entity.pdbx_description
1 polymer ?
#
loop_
_entity_poly.entity_id
_entity_poly.type
_entity_poly.pdbx_seq_one_letter_code
_entity_poly.pdbx_strand_id
1 'polypeptide(L)'
;MNQEFNIVDFPREIIEHIFSFIDDTQGYGSFRLTCWYIYYCSDKMLHFYPSGKLRLKVPIVKHKINGHVLGYHINEGLKYVGLFLNNDREGIHRYFYSDNKLMYTGNYCNNDKIGYHYWYHCNGSLERFNRYIKNKKQEKEVVYHPSGSFKSIIKYFDNQPTGVCEFFKDSFDNIKYIEIPVKNGRVNGLIVLYNYNGFIQYQGYIKDGYPIGTHRTYYNNGRIKMVTEFKNGQLHGYQKEFYSNGSLKSIVRYRNNLKDSRENTWHNKNGLKTSVRYSKNKKTGYSMKYNFFGQLDKKSYFEEDKITGLTEIYSKSGKQFQSLNNNNDILINLIDGKLSTVFFRNGDKQVCNNYSYFIDGKIKNKTYNDGFIKGNIHYNILGEVLSETFISQNFVKCLKYPLNTENIEVNTCVNIADKMLMIPL
;
A
#
# COMPACT_ATOMS: atom_id res chain seq x y z
N MET A 1 -1.35 61.26 -40.27
CA MET A 1 -2.45 61.29 -39.28
C MET A 1 -2.46 59.91 -38.65
N ASN A 2 -2.02 59.82 -37.42
CA ASN A 2 -2.12 58.59 -36.62
C ASN A 2 -3.57 58.49 -36.14
N GLN A 3 -4.35 57.59 -36.73
CA GLN A 3 -5.64 57.21 -36.11
C GLN A 3 -5.33 56.18 -34.99
N GLU A 4 -5.63 56.61 -33.77
CA GLU A 4 -5.71 55.66 -32.64
C GLU A 4 -6.97 54.82 -32.83
N PHE A 5 -6.80 53.54 -33.15
CA PHE A 5 -7.91 52.59 -33.16
C PHE A 5 -7.94 51.84 -31.87
N ASN A 6 -9.10 51.79 -31.22
CA ASN A 6 -9.35 51.02 -30.03
C ASN A 6 -9.44 49.50 -30.42
N ILE A 7 -8.98 48.63 -29.57
CA ILE A 7 -9.02 47.15 -29.74
C ILE A 7 -10.45 46.62 -30.03
N VAL A 8 -11.45 47.44 -29.83
CA VAL A 8 -12.89 47.17 -30.05
C VAL A 8 -13.23 47.03 -31.55
N ASP A 9 -12.36 47.46 -32.46
CA ASP A 9 -12.61 47.46 -33.94
C ASP A 9 -12.25 46.16 -34.65
N PHE A 10 -11.64 45.21 -33.95
CA PHE A 10 -11.38 43.89 -34.46
C PHE A 10 -12.37 42.88 -33.91
N PRO A 11 -12.84 41.88 -34.69
CA PRO A 11 -13.62 40.79 -34.19
C PRO A 11 -12.88 40.14 -33.00
N ARG A 12 -13.59 40.00 -31.91
CA ARG A 12 -13.06 39.44 -30.62
C ARG A 12 -12.32 38.11 -30.85
N GLU A 13 -12.82 37.31 -31.79
CA GLU A 13 -12.25 36.03 -32.19
C GLU A 13 -10.81 36.14 -32.74
N ILE A 14 -10.52 37.22 -33.50
CA ILE A 14 -9.17 37.44 -34.04
C ILE A 14 -8.20 37.83 -32.94
N ILE A 15 -8.67 38.63 -31.98
CA ILE A 15 -7.87 39.07 -30.84
C ILE A 15 -7.61 37.91 -29.88
N GLU A 16 -8.63 37.14 -29.56
CA GLU A 16 -8.51 35.94 -28.74
C GLU A 16 -7.64 34.88 -29.43
N HIS A 17 -7.74 34.75 -30.74
CA HIS A 17 -6.95 33.81 -31.53
C HIS A 17 -5.46 34.19 -31.53
N ILE A 18 -5.12 35.46 -31.66
CA ILE A 18 -3.73 35.94 -31.58
C ILE A 18 -3.17 35.72 -30.16
N PHE A 19 -3.98 35.97 -29.13
CA PHE A 19 -3.53 35.82 -27.75
C PHE A 19 -3.43 34.34 -27.32
N SER A 20 -4.33 33.48 -27.75
CA SER A 20 -4.26 32.03 -27.47
C SER A 20 -2.98 31.40 -28.02
N PHE A 21 -2.44 31.89 -29.11
CA PHE A 21 -1.20 31.38 -29.69
C PHE A 21 0.07 31.85 -28.99
N ILE A 22 0.00 32.96 -28.26
CA ILE A 22 1.18 33.52 -27.57
C ILE A 22 1.27 32.97 -26.12
N ASP A 23 0.14 32.55 -25.53
CA ASP A 23 0.07 32.08 -24.15
C ASP A 23 0.02 30.55 -23.98
N ASP A 24 -0.03 29.77 -25.08
CA ASP A 24 -0.15 28.30 -25.06
C ASP A 24 1.09 27.55 -24.48
N THR A 25 2.09 28.27 -23.97
CA THR A 25 3.31 27.70 -23.41
C THR A 25 3.39 27.68 -21.88
N GLN A 26 2.44 28.32 -21.18
CA GLN A 26 2.33 28.24 -19.71
C GLN A 26 0.86 28.35 -19.30
N GLY A 27 0.29 27.23 -18.87
CA GLY A 27 -0.97 27.27 -18.12
C GLY A 27 -0.80 28.10 -16.86
N TYR A 28 -1.49 29.25 -16.81
CA TYR A 28 -2.02 29.90 -15.60
C TYR A 28 -2.38 31.36 -15.86
N GLY A 29 -3.59 31.70 -15.47
CA GLY A 29 -3.94 33.02 -14.97
C GLY A 29 -4.72 33.91 -15.94
N SER A 30 -5.94 34.17 -15.54
CA SER A 30 -6.82 35.18 -16.05
C SER A 30 -6.09 36.54 -16.25
N PHE A 31 -5.90 36.95 -17.49
CA PHE A 31 -5.39 38.26 -17.81
C PHE A 31 -6.53 39.31 -17.65
N ARG A 32 -6.36 40.18 -16.68
CA ARG A 32 -7.12 41.44 -16.66
C ARG A 32 -6.66 42.33 -17.81
N LEU A 33 -7.57 42.65 -18.70
CA LEU A 33 -7.41 43.68 -19.76
C LEU A 33 -7.13 45.04 -19.10
N THR A 34 -5.86 45.36 -18.88
CA THR A 34 -5.42 46.73 -18.58
C THR A 34 -4.88 47.34 -19.85
N CYS A 35 -5.41 48.50 -20.18
CA CYS A 35 -5.15 49.38 -21.33
C CYS A 35 -3.84 49.09 -22.10
N TRP A 36 -3.99 48.53 -23.30
CA TRP A 36 -2.90 48.22 -24.20
C TRP A 36 -2.92 49.24 -25.33
N TYR A 37 -1.80 49.88 -25.64
CA TYR A 37 -1.68 50.74 -26.80
C TYR A 37 -1.46 49.90 -28.06
N ILE A 38 -2.40 49.96 -29.01
CA ILE A 38 -2.31 49.32 -30.32
C ILE A 38 -2.18 50.44 -31.37
N TYR A 39 -1.10 50.38 -32.15
CA TYR A 39 -0.93 51.22 -33.31
C TYR A 39 -1.18 50.41 -34.56
N TYR A 40 -2.10 50.85 -35.39
CA TYR A 40 -2.38 50.27 -36.69
C TYR A 40 -1.65 51.10 -37.79
N CYS A 41 -0.79 50.45 -38.56
CA CYS A 41 -0.27 50.95 -39.82
C CYS A 41 -0.94 50.19 -40.95
N SER A 42 -0.98 50.73 -42.18
CA SER A 42 -1.68 50.16 -43.30
C SER A 42 -1.34 48.70 -43.62
N ASP A 43 -0.19 48.21 -43.15
CA ASP A 43 0.37 46.87 -43.45
C ASP A 43 0.72 46.06 -42.17
N LYS A 44 0.54 46.62 -40.96
CA LYS A 44 0.91 45.93 -39.71
C LYS A 44 0.17 46.48 -38.50
N MET A 45 -0.02 45.62 -37.52
CA MET A 45 -0.48 45.98 -36.16
C MET A 45 0.70 45.86 -35.18
N LEU A 46 0.93 46.86 -34.38
CA LEU A 46 1.93 46.90 -33.31
C LEU A 46 1.26 46.93 -31.97
N HIS A 47 1.68 46.07 -31.09
CA HIS A 47 1.21 46.00 -29.71
C HIS A 47 2.37 46.23 -28.75
N PHE A 48 2.16 47.00 -27.69
CA PHE A 48 3.22 47.39 -26.77
C PHE A 48 2.90 46.94 -25.33
N TYR A 49 3.92 46.74 -24.55
CA TYR A 49 3.81 46.63 -23.11
C TYR A 49 3.43 47.97 -22.49
N PRO A 50 2.88 48.03 -21.26
CA PRO A 50 2.64 49.26 -20.54
C PRO A 50 3.90 50.14 -20.37
N SER A 51 5.09 49.51 -20.42
CA SER A 51 6.39 50.20 -20.41
C SER A 51 6.76 50.89 -21.73
N GLY A 52 5.90 50.85 -22.76
CA GLY A 52 6.16 51.38 -24.10
C GLY A 52 7.04 50.49 -24.98
N LYS A 53 7.54 49.35 -24.50
CA LYS A 53 8.34 48.42 -25.29
C LYS A 53 7.46 47.57 -26.21
N LEU A 54 7.96 47.27 -27.41
CA LEU A 54 7.25 46.44 -28.39
C LEU A 54 7.05 45.02 -27.84
N ARG A 55 5.79 44.59 -27.85
CA ARG A 55 5.39 43.22 -27.46
C ARG A 55 5.10 42.32 -28.63
N LEU A 56 4.42 42.87 -29.66
CA LEU A 56 3.98 42.08 -30.81
C LEU A 56 3.98 42.92 -32.07
N LYS A 57 4.42 42.33 -33.18
CA LYS A 57 4.34 42.89 -34.54
C LYS A 57 3.60 41.89 -35.43
N VAL A 58 2.45 42.28 -35.97
CA VAL A 58 1.59 41.41 -36.79
C VAL A 58 1.44 42.07 -38.18
N PRO A 59 1.86 41.40 -39.24
CA PRO A 59 1.63 41.86 -40.59
C PRO A 59 0.18 41.61 -41.01
N ILE A 60 -0.48 42.65 -41.54
CA ILE A 60 -1.89 42.59 -41.96
C ILE A 60 -1.97 42.91 -43.46
N VAL A 61 -2.62 42.01 -44.23
CA VAL A 61 -2.93 42.23 -45.63
C VAL A 61 -4.41 41.92 -45.86
N LYS A 62 -5.19 42.88 -46.36
CA LYS A 62 -6.64 42.72 -46.60
C LYS A 62 -7.39 42.19 -45.39
N HIS A 63 -7.15 42.82 -44.21
CA HIS A 63 -7.74 42.45 -42.91
C HIS A 63 -7.44 41.02 -42.42
N LYS A 64 -6.40 40.38 -42.95
CA LYS A 64 -5.93 39.08 -42.50
C LYS A 64 -4.46 39.14 -42.11
N ILE A 65 -4.08 38.32 -41.14
CA ILE A 65 -2.67 38.10 -40.77
C ILE A 65 -2.01 37.39 -41.96
N ASN A 66 -1.00 38.02 -42.51
CA ASN A 66 -0.29 37.47 -43.66
C ASN A 66 1.18 37.90 -43.62
N GLY A 67 2.08 36.95 -43.31
CA GLY A 67 3.50 37.19 -43.12
C GLY A 67 4.01 36.71 -41.76
N HIS A 68 5.23 37.13 -41.41
CA HIS A 68 5.86 36.75 -40.16
C HIS A 68 5.37 37.58 -38.99
N VAL A 69 4.71 36.92 -38.01
CA VAL A 69 4.37 37.49 -36.72
C VAL A 69 5.58 37.39 -35.81
N LEU A 70 5.95 38.51 -35.15
CA LEU A 70 7.07 38.59 -34.24
C LEU A 70 6.55 39.00 -32.85
N GLY A 71 6.85 38.20 -31.83
CA GLY A 71 6.58 38.53 -30.42
C GLY A 71 7.88 38.78 -29.67
N TYR A 72 7.85 39.67 -28.68
CA TYR A 72 9.03 40.05 -27.89
C TYR A 72 8.77 39.92 -26.41
N HIS A 73 9.78 39.62 -25.62
CA HIS A 73 9.83 39.72 -24.20
C HIS A 73 9.94 41.16 -23.72
N ILE A 74 9.65 41.46 -22.47
CA ILE A 74 9.76 42.82 -21.90
C ILE A 74 11.21 43.35 -21.93
N ASN A 75 12.22 42.48 -22.00
CA ASN A 75 13.62 42.82 -22.19
C ASN A 75 14.01 42.99 -23.67
N GLU A 76 12.99 43.08 -24.57
CA GLU A 76 13.14 43.26 -26.03
C GLU A 76 13.74 42.08 -26.78
N GLY A 77 14.07 40.99 -26.08
CA GLY A 77 14.47 39.74 -26.72
C GLY A 77 13.32 39.10 -27.52
N LEU A 78 13.64 38.40 -28.61
CA LEU A 78 12.63 37.70 -29.39
C LEU A 78 11.99 36.57 -28.58
N LYS A 79 10.63 36.60 -28.44
CA LYS A 79 9.83 35.57 -27.76
C LYS A 79 9.26 34.55 -28.76
N TYR A 80 8.84 35.03 -29.95
CA TYR A 80 8.12 34.24 -30.93
C TYR A 80 8.38 34.72 -32.33
N VAL A 81 8.48 33.77 -33.29
CA VAL A 81 8.43 34.03 -34.74
C VAL A 81 7.70 32.89 -35.43
N GLY A 82 6.74 33.24 -36.29
CA GLY A 82 6.02 32.28 -37.11
C GLY A 82 5.36 32.92 -38.31
N LEU A 83 5.29 32.17 -39.41
CA LEU A 83 4.62 32.59 -40.63
C LEU A 83 3.12 32.31 -40.51
N PHE A 84 2.31 33.28 -40.93
CA PHE A 84 0.88 33.13 -41.10
C PHE A 84 0.49 33.44 -42.54
N LEU A 85 -0.43 32.66 -43.07
CA LEU A 85 -1.06 32.90 -44.37
C LEU A 85 -2.57 32.92 -44.17
N ASN A 86 -3.23 34.07 -44.46
CA ASN A 86 -4.67 34.24 -44.30
C ASN A 86 -5.23 33.91 -42.89
N ASN A 87 -4.52 34.24 -41.82
CA ASN A 87 -4.74 33.94 -40.42
C ASN A 87 -4.32 32.53 -39.95
N ASP A 88 -3.93 31.65 -40.87
CA ASP A 88 -3.54 30.28 -40.51
C ASP A 88 -2.01 30.19 -40.34
N ARG A 89 -1.58 29.43 -39.34
CA ARG A 89 -0.16 29.10 -39.14
C ARG A 89 0.36 28.30 -40.33
N GLU A 90 1.49 28.71 -40.84
CA GLU A 90 2.14 28.04 -41.95
C GLU A 90 3.65 27.97 -41.75
N GLY A 91 4.29 26.87 -42.14
CA GLY A 91 5.73 26.71 -42.02
C GLY A 91 6.22 26.60 -40.59
N ILE A 92 7.47 27.02 -40.37
CA ILE A 92 8.15 26.83 -39.07
C ILE A 92 7.82 27.96 -38.10
N HIS A 93 7.35 27.58 -36.94
CA HIS A 93 7.11 28.44 -35.77
C HIS A 93 8.16 28.19 -34.71
N ARG A 94 8.71 29.26 -34.09
CA ARG A 94 9.71 29.19 -33.04
C ARG A 94 9.31 30.07 -31.83
N TYR A 95 9.58 29.54 -30.66
CA TYR A 95 9.44 30.27 -29.37
C TYR A 95 10.80 30.29 -28.69
N PHE A 96 11.07 31.35 -27.94
CA PHE A 96 12.35 31.57 -27.28
C PHE A 96 12.13 31.92 -25.80
N TYR A 97 13.05 31.52 -24.97
CA TYR A 97 13.18 31.98 -23.60
C TYR A 97 13.62 33.46 -23.53
N SER A 98 13.50 34.09 -22.39
CA SER A 98 13.90 35.49 -22.17
C SER A 98 15.41 35.73 -22.35
N ASP A 99 16.24 34.69 -22.30
CA ASP A 99 17.66 34.70 -22.58
C ASP A 99 18.01 34.41 -24.06
N ASN A 100 17.00 34.46 -24.93
CA ASN A 100 17.09 34.21 -26.39
C ASN A 100 17.40 32.75 -26.79
N LYS A 101 17.45 31.80 -25.84
CA LYS A 101 17.57 30.39 -26.20
C LYS A 101 16.28 29.87 -26.78
N LEU A 102 16.38 28.93 -27.73
CA LEU A 102 15.22 28.27 -28.34
C LEU A 102 14.47 27.46 -27.29
N MET A 103 13.15 27.69 -27.14
CA MET A 103 12.25 26.94 -26.26
C MET A 103 11.48 25.89 -27.04
N TYR A 104 11.06 26.23 -28.26
CA TYR A 104 10.24 25.33 -29.08
C TYR A 104 10.44 25.66 -30.57
N THR A 105 10.38 24.62 -31.44
CA THR A 105 10.24 24.75 -32.87
C THR A 105 9.36 23.65 -33.42
N GLY A 106 8.48 24.00 -34.36
CA GLY A 106 7.58 23.04 -35.02
C GLY A 106 7.04 23.56 -36.32
N ASN A 107 6.64 22.66 -37.19
CA ASN A 107 6.11 22.96 -38.50
C ASN A 107 4.57 22.88 -38.52
N TYR A 108 3.93 23.81 -39.20
CA TYR A 108 2.48 23.92 -39.32
C TYR A 108 2.06 24.01 -40.78
N CYS A 109 0.86 23.50 -41.08
CA CYS A 109 0.18 23.68 -42.34
C CYS A 109 -1.31 23.89 -42.06
N ASN A 110 -1.89 25.05 -42.46
CA ASN A 110 -3.26 25.42 -42.19
C ASN A 110 -3.65 25.24 -40.71
N ASN A 111 -2.85 25.76 -39.78
CA ASN A 111 -2.95 25.63 -38.33
C ASN A 111 -2.66 24.25 -37.74
N ASP A 112 -2.58 23.20 -38.55
CA ASP A 112 -2.30 21.86 -38.10
C ASP A 112 -0.80 21.65 -37.88
N LYS A 113 -0.45 21.04 -36.74
CA LYS A 113 0.92 20.55 -36.51
C LYS A 113 1.25 19.42 -37.49
N ILE A 114 2.37 19.55 -38.19
CA ILE A 114 2.88 18.54 -39.11
C ILE A 114 4.39 18.32 -38.89
N GLY A 115 4.87 17.11 -39.20
CA GLY A 115 6.31 16.81 -39.06
C GLY A 115 6.79 16.77 -37.64
N TYR A 116 8.09 17.00 -37.44
CA TYR A 116 8.69 16.97 -36.10
C TYR A 116 8.57 18.31 -35.40
N HIS A 117 8.23 18.24 -34.11
CA HIS A 117 8.16 19.35 -33.16
C HIS A 117 9.14 19.08 -32.05
N TYR A 118 9.93 20.12 -31.65
CA TYR A 118 11.00 20.03 -30.66
C TYR A 118 10.76 21.05 -29.56
N TRP A 119 11.00 20.64 -28.33
CA TRP A 119 11.00 21.50 -27.13
C TRP A 119 12.37 21.42 -26.47
N TYR A 120 12.79 22.50 -25.86
CA TYR A 120 14.11 22.62 -25.24
C TYR A 120 13.98 23.11 -23.82
N HIS A 121 14.84 22.66 -22.93
CA HIS A 121 15.00 23.18 -21.58
C HIS A 121 15.62 24.58 -21.58
N CYS A 122 15.46 25.34 -20.47
CA CYS A 122 16.07 26.68 -20.34
C CYS A 122 17.60 26.67 -20.41
N ASN A 123 18.27 25.54 -20.13
CA ASN A 123 19.70 25.39 -20.37
C ASN A 123 20.08 25.20 -21.84
N GLY A 124 19.11 25.08 -22.74
CA GLY A 124 19.28 24.87 -24.19
C GLY A 124 19.36 23.40 -24.62
N SER A 125 19.38 22.44 -23.66
CA SER A 125 19.32 21.01 -24.04
C SER A 125 17.92 20.62 -24.54
N LEU A 126 17.86 19.60 -25.41
CA LEU A 126 16.60 19.08 -25.94
C LEU A 126 15.77 18.48 -24.78
N GLU A 127 14.52 18.95 -24.61
CA GLU A 127 13.57 18.41 -23.63
C GLU A 127 12.79 17.25 -24.21
N ARG A 128 12.20 17.44 -25.41
CA ARG A 128 11.42 16.40 -26.08
C ARG A 128 11.25 16.69 -27.56
N PHE A 129 10.92 15.63 -28.29
CA PHE A 129 10.42 15.76 -29.66
C PHE A 129 9.34 14.73 -29.94
N ASN A 130 8.44 15.10 -30.88
CA ASN A 130 7.41 14.22 -31.45
C ASN A 130 7.22 14.53 -32.92
N ARG A 131 6.66 13.54 -33.64
CA ARG A 131 6.11 13.73 -34.98
C ARG A 131 4.60 13.90 -34.91
N TYR A 132 4.08 14.84 -35.70
CA TYR A 132 2.65 15.10 -35.85
C TYR A 132 2.18 14.92 -37.27
N ILE A 133 0.94 14.42 -37.46
CA ILE A 133 0.18 14.42 -38.70
C ILE A 133 -1.19 15.01 -38.33
N LYS A 134 -1.51 16.20 -38.86
CA LYS A 134 -2.78 16.89 -38.57
C LYS A 134 -3.11 16.95 -37.07
N ASN A 135 -2.24 17.56 -36.29
CA ASN A 135 -2.33 17.70 -34.82
C ASN A 135 -2.28 16.40 -34.04
N LYS A 136 -2.23 15.24 -34.65
CA LYS A 136 -2.17 13.94 -33.97
C LYS A 136 -0.73 13.48 -33.85
N LYS A 137 -0.33 13.12 -32.61
CA LYS A 137 0.98 12.51 -32.39
C LYS A 137 1.08 11.16 -33.06
N GLN A 138 2.20 10.96 -33.76
CA GLN A 138 2.56 9.74 -34.46
C GLN A 138 3.98 9.32 -34.08
N GLU A 139 4.29 8.03 -34.18
CA GLU A 139 5.63 7.48 -33.94
C GLU A 139 6.10 7.67 -32.51
N LYS A 140 7.40 7.94 -32.31
CA LYS A 140 8.01 8.05 -30.97
C LYS A 140 7.98 9.48 -30.45
N GLU A 141 7.52 9.66 -29.23
CA GLU A 141 7.89 10.78 -28.36
C GLU A 141 9.10 10.38 -27.55
N VAL A 142 10.13 11.16 -27.58
CA VAL A 142 11.30 11.00 -26.72
C VAL A 142 11.38 12.23 -25.84
N VAL A 143 11.46 12.01 -24.54
CA VAL A 143 11.60 13.06 -23.52
C VAL A 143 12.93 12.88 -22.82
N TYR A 144 13.62 13.97 -22.56
CA TYR A 144 14.93 14.01 -21.92
C TYR A 144 14.85 14.76 -20.57
N HIS A 145 15.72 14.43 -19.67
CA HIS A 145 16.02 15.23 -18.49
C HIS A 145 16.87 16.46 -18.86
N PRO A 146 16.92 17.50 -18.01
CA PRO A 146 17.83 18.64 -18.24
C PRO A 146 19.31 18.26 -18.40
N SER A 147 19.73 17.13 -17.83
CA SER A 147 21.06 16.54 -17.99
C SER A 147 21.36 16.02 -19.39
N GLY A 148 20.32 15.84 -20.23
CA GLY A 148 20.41 15.21 -21.56
C GLY A 148 20.17 13.70 -21.56
N SER A 149 20.04 13.05 -20.39
CA SER A 149 19.67 11.63 -20.31
C SER A 149 18.22 11.41 -20.69
N PHE A 150 17.86 10.19 -21.13
CA PHE A 150 16.47 9.85 -21.44
C PHE A 150 15.61 9.95 -20.17
N LYS A 151 14.40 10.49 -20.32
CA LYS A 151 13.33 10.48 -19.30
C LYS A 151 12.26 9.48 -19.66
N SER A 152 11.76 9.51 -20.92
CA SER A 152 10.81 8.52 -21.40
C SER A 152 10.86 8.37 -22.92
N ILE A 153 10.48 7.17 -23.41
CA ILE A 153 10.28 6.87 -24.81
C ILE A 153 8.90 6.22 -24.95
N ILE A 154 7.99 6.87 -25.68
CA ILE A 154 6.60 6.42 -25.84
C ILE A 154 6.27 6.45 -27.33
N LYS A 155 5.72 5.34 -27.83
CA LYS A 155 5.20 5.31 -29.21
C LYS A 155 3.74 5.74 -29.22
N TYR A 156 3.37 6.51 -30.22
CA TYR A 156 2.00 6.98 -30.44
C TYR A 156 1.49 6.59 -31.82
N PHE A 157 0.19 6.35 -31.87
CA PHE A 157 -0.60 6.26 -33.07
C PHE A 157 -1.89 7.05 -32.84
N ASP A 158 -2.15 8.09 -33.62
CA ASP A 158 -3.34 8.96 -33.51
C ASP A 158 -3.57 9.49 -32.08
N ASN A 159 -2.53 10.05 -31.44
CA ASN A 159 -2.51 10.51 -30.06
C ASN A 159 -2.63 9.39 -29.00
N GLN A 160 -2.84 8.15 -29.37
CA GLN A 160 -2.94 7.04 -28.45
C GLN A 160 -1.56 6.41 -28.23
N PRO A 161 -1.09 6.26 -26.99
CA PRO A 161 0.11 5.52 -26.71
C PRO A 161 -0.06 4.06 -27.10
N THR A 162 0.98 3.49 -27.73
CA THR A 162 0.99 2.11 -28.21
C THR A 162 2.37 1.47 -28.06
N GLY A 163 2.42 0.14 -27.98
CA GLY A 163 3.67 -0.59 -27.81
C GLY A 163 4.21 -0.48 -26.39
N VAL A 164 5.53 -0.52 -26.22
CA VAL A 164 6.17 -0.42 -24.90
C VAL A 164 6.52 1.03 -24.60
N CYS A 165 6.01 1.55 -23.49
CA CYS A 165 6.42 2.81 -22.89
C CYS A 165 7.59 2.56 -21.95
N GLU A 166 8.71 3.22 -22.18
CA GLU A 166 9.94 3.07 -21.40
C GLU A 166 10.21 4.34 -20.63
N PHE A 167 10.61 4.19 -19.35
CA PHE A 167 10.93 5.30 -18.46
C PHE A 167 12.31 5.09 -17.85
N PHE A 168 13.09 6.18 -17.77
CA PHE A 168 14.49 6.16 -17.37
C PHE A 168 14.73 7.12 -16.21
N LYS A 169 15.72 6.81 -15.41
CA LYS A 169 16.21 7.70 -14.36
C LYS A 169 17.12 8.75 -14.92
N ASP A 170 17.20 9.88 -14.22
CA ASP A 170 18.19 10.90 -14.54
C ASP A 170 19.59 10.41 -14.18
N SER A 171 20.22 9.72 -15.12
CA SER A 171 21.59 9.19 -15.01
C SER A 171 22.22 9.12 -16.40
N PHE A 172 23.53 9.29 -16.49
CA PHE A 172 24.27 9.20 -17.76
C PHE A 172 24.15 7.81 -18.42
N ASP A 173 23.99 6.76 -17.61
CA ASP A 173 23.87 5.38 -18.09
C ASP A 173 22.48 5.04 -18.65
N ASN A 174 21.53 5.99 -18.64
CA ASN A 174 20.15 5.80 -19.10
C ASN A 174 19.50 4.55 -18.49
N ILE A 175 19.61 4.40 -17.17
CA ILE A 175 19.06 3.24 -16.46
C ILE A 175 17.53 3.26 -16.56
N LYS A 176 17.00 2.26 -17.25
CA LYS A 176 15.56 2.04 -17.34
C LYS A 176 15.01 1.59 -16.00
N TYR A 177 13.89 2.17 -15.52
CA TYR A 177 13.25 1.77 -14.29
C TYR A 177 11.83 1.23 -14.46
N ILE A 178 11.17 1.51 -15.60
CA ILE A 178 9.84 1.00 -15.92
C ILE A 178 9.72 0.66 -17.40
N GLU A 179 9.08 -0.47 -17.70
CA GLU A 179 8.53 -0.83 -19.00
C GLU A 179 7.04 -1.11 -18.85
N ILE A 180 6.21 -0.41 -19.62
CA ILE A 180 4.76 -0.55 -19.59
C ILE A 180 4.27 -0.81 -21.02
N PRO A 181 3.79 -2.00 -21.36
CA PRO A 181 3.18 -2.27 -22.65
C PRO A 181 1.77 -1.67 -22.69
N VAL A 182 1.49 -0.95 -23.75
CA VAL A 182 0.21 -0.27 -23.97
C VAL A 182 -0.36 -0.66 -25.34
N LYS A 183 -1.66 -0.97 -25.36
CA LYS A 183 -2.43 -1.23 -26.57
C LYS A 183 -3.75 -0.47 -26.50
N ASN A 184 -4.06 0.32 -27.52
CA ASN A 184 -5.28 1.13 -27.59
C ASN A 184 -5.48 2.01 -26.33
N GLY A 185 -4.43 2.68 -25.87
CA GLY A 185 -4.45 3.55 -24.70
C GLY A 185 -4.58 2.85 -23.34
N ARG A 186 -4.64 1.51 -23.31
CA ARG A 186 -4.71 0.73 -22.06
C ARG A 186 -3.45 -0.10 -21.85
N VAL A 187 -3.06 -0.27 -20.61
CA VAL A 187 -1.95 -1.17 -20.26
C VAL A 187 -2.34 -2.60 -20.61
N ASN A 188 -1.50 -3.27 -21.42
CA ASN A 188 -1.78 -4.62 -21.92
C ASN A 188 -0.47 -5.35 -22.23
N GLY A 189 -0.08 -6.31 -21.41
CA GLY A 189 1.15 -7.09 -21.54
C GLY A 189 1.94 -7.17 -20.24
N LEU A 190 3.24 -7.50 -20.36
CA LEU A 190 4.14 -7.65 -19.20
C LEU A 190 4.68 -6.29 -18.76
N ILE A 191 4.32 -5.84 -17.56
CA ILE A 191 4.96 -4.70 -16.89
C ILE A 191 6.23 -5.19 -16.21
N VAL A 192 7.33 -4.43 -16.33
CA VAL A 192 8.59 -4.66 -15.64
C VAL A 192 9.03 -3.38 -14.93
N LEU A 193 9.36 -3.49 -13.64
CA LEU A 193 9.98 -2.43 -12.85
C LEU A 193 11.40 -2.86 -12.47
N TYR A 194 12.33 -1.93 -12.56
CA TYR A 194 13.73 -2.14 -12.23
C TYR A 194 14.15 -1.31 -11.01
N ASN A 195 15.08 -1.81 -10.23
CA ASN A 195 15.69 -1.07 -9.13
C ASN A 195 16.80 -0.11 -9.63
N TYR A 196 17.49 0.57 -8.68
CA TYR A 196 18.56 1.52 -9.01
C TYR A 196 19.76 0.91 -9.71
N ASN A 197 19.97 -0.40 -9.57
CA ASN A 197 21.08 -1.13 -10.17
C ASN A 197 20.69 -1.82 -11.47
N GLY A 198 19.48 -1.54 -12.01
CA GLY A 198 19.00 -2.18 -13.24
C GLY A 198 18.46 -3.60 -13.07
N PHE A 199 18.38 -4.15 -11.85
CA PHE A 199 17.77 -5.46 -11.61
C PHE A 199 16.24 -5.35 -11.54
N ILE A 200 15.56 -6.40 -12.02
CA ILE A 200 14.11 -6.48 -11.94
C ILE A 200 13.68 -6.46 -10.47
N GLN A 201 12.76 -5.52 -10.13
CA GLN A 201 12.13 -5.40 -8.82
C GLN A 201 10.71 -5.98 -8.80
N TYR A 202 10.02 -5.89 -9.95
CA TYR A 202 8.67 -6.41 -10.13
C TYR A 202 8.44 -6.76 -11.58
N GLN A 203 7.65 -7.83 -11.81
CA GLN A 203 7.07 -8.14 -13.13
C GLN A 203 5.71 -8.79 -12.98
N GLY A 204 4.80 -8.48 -13.92
CA GLY A 204 3.46 -9.04 -13.92
C GLY A 204 2.68 -8.70 -15.19
N TYR A 205 1.79 -9.60 -15.59
CA TYR A 205 0.96 -9.42 -16.77
C TYR A 205 -0.30 -8.61 -16.44
N ILE A 206 -0.57 -7.62 -17.27
CA ILE A 206 -1.79 -6.81 -17.25
C ILE A 206 -2.55 -7.09 -18.55
N LYS A 207 -3.85 -7.25 -18.46
CA LYS A 207 -4.77 -7.32 -19.61
C LYS A 207 -5.87 -6.29 -19.44
N ASP A 208 -6.00 -5.39 -20.41
CA ASP A 208 -6.99 -4.31 -20.45
C ASP A 208 -7.02 -3.45 -19.16
N GLY A 209 -5.84 -3.26 -18.53
CA GLY A 209 -5.66 -2.51 -17.29
C GLY A 209 -5.79 -3.34 -16.01
N TYR A 210 -6.11 -4.62 -16.09
CA TYR A 210 -6.29 -5.51 -14.93
C TYR A 210 -5.16 -6.52 -14.81
N PRO A 211 -4.64 -6.78 -13.59
CA PRO A 211 -3.63 -7.81 -13.37
C PRO A 211 -4.20 -9.21 -13.63
N ILE A 212 -3.41 -10.05 -14.33
CA ILE A 212 -3.73 -11.44 -14.64
C ILE A 212 -2.49 -12.32 -14.47
N GLY A 213 -2.72 -13.61 -14.18
CA GLY A 213 -1.64 -14.60 -14.09
C GLY A 213 -0.73 -14.36 -12.88
N THR A 214 0.54 -14.68 -13.04
CA THR A 214 1.51 -14.67 -11.95
C THR A 214 2.32 -13.38 -11.95
N HIS A 215 2.28 -12.65 -10.84
CA HIS A 215 3.09 -11.46 -10.57
C HIS A 215 4.20 -11.81 -9.59
N ARG A 216 5.40 -11.23 -9.80
CA ARG A 216 6.58 -11.48 -8.98
C ARG A 216 7.22 -10.18 -8.53
N THR A 217 7.61 -10.13 -7.27
CA THR A 217 8.51 -9.10 -6.75
C THR A 217 9.83 -9.73 -6.36
N TYR A 218 10.89 -8.95 -6.37
CA TYR A 218 12.25 -9.43 -6.15
C TYR A 218 12.95 -8.61 -5.07
N TYR A 219 13.88 -9.21 -4.38
CA TYR A 219 14.86 -8.55 -3.54
C TYR A 219 15.97 -7.91 -4.40
N ASN A 220 16.73 -7.00 -3.80
CA ASN A 220 17.87 -6.35 -4.50
C ASN A 220 18.97 -7.34 -4.92
N ASN A 221 19.02 -8.54 -4.34
CA ASN A 221 19.92 -9.62 -4.74
C ASN A 221 19.37 -10.49 -5.89
N GLY A 222 18.27 -10.08 -6.53
CA GLY A 222 17.64 -10.78 -7.64
C GLY A 222 16.76 -11.99 -7.26
N ARG A 223 16.73 -12.38 -5.98
CA ARG A 223 15.88 -13.49 -5.53
C ARG A 223 14.43 -13.07 -5.42
N ILE A 224 13.52 -14.01 -5.66
CA ILE A 224 12.08 -13.76 -5.53
C ILE A 224 11.74 -13.43 -4.08
N LYS A 225 11.02 -12.30 -3.88
CA LYS A 225 10.46 -11.86 -2.60
C LYS A 225 9.03 -12.35 -2.42
N MET A 226 8.21 -12.19 -3.47
CA MET A 226 6.81 -12.58 -3.43
C MET A 226 6.33 -13.04 -4.80
N VAL A 227 5.48 -14.06 -4.82
CA VAL A 227 4.73 -14.53 -5.98
C VAL A 227 3.25 -14.43 -5.65
N THR A 228 2.48 -13.81 -6.54
CA THR A 228 1.06 -13.58 -6.34
C THR A 228 0.30 -13.92 -7.62
N GLU A 229 -0.79 -14.66 -7.50
CA GLU A 229 -1.62 -15.06 -8.63
C GLU A 229 -2.89 -14.20 -8.71
N PHE A 230 -3.19 -13.72 -9.92
CA PHE A 230 -4.35 -12.88 -10.22
C PHE A 230 -5.24 -13.51 -11.30
N LYS A 231 -6.54 -13.28 -11.17
CA LYS A 231 -7.53 -13.58 -12.19
C LYS A 231 -8.48 -12.40 -12.33
N ASN A 232 -8.56 -11.81 -13.52
CA ASN A 232 -9.45 -10.68 -13.82
C ASN A 232 -9.35 -9.52 -12.80
N GLY A 233 -8.14 -9.11 -12.45
CA GLY A 233 -7.89 -8.01 -11.52
C GLY A 233 -7.93 -8.37 -10.04
N GLN A 234 -8.34 -9.59 -9.70
CA GLN A 234 -8.50 -10.03 -8.31
C GLN A 234 -7.42 -11.04 -7.91
N LEU A 235 -6.99 -11.00 -6.65
CA LEU A 235 -6.16 -12.05 -6.07
C LEU A 235 -6.91 -13.38 -6.14
N HIS A 236 -6.36 -14.35 -6.89
CA HIS A 236 -6.98 -15.64 -7.09
C HIS A 236 -5.92 -16.70 -7.34
N GLY A 237 -5.77 -17.65 -6.43
CA GLY A 237 -4.69 -18.62 -6.43
C GLY A 237 -3.76 -18.41 -5.24
N TYR A 238 -2.50 -18.81 -5.37
CA TYR A 238 -1.54 -18.75 -4.27
C TYR A 238 -0.80 -17.42 -4.21
N GLN A 239 -0.62 -16.92 -2.98
CA GLN A 239 0.39 -15.93 -2.66
C GLN A 239 1.48 -16.62 -1.83
N LYS A 240 2.73 -16.50 -2.28
CA LYS A 240 3.92 -17.03 -1.62
C LYS A 240 4.88 -15.89 -1.33
N GLU A 241 5.36 -15.80 -0.11
CA GLU A 241 6.41 -14.86 0.29
C GLU A 241 7.66 -15.65 0.67
N PHE A 242 8.83 -15.11 0.34
CA PHE A 242 10.12 -15.73 0.58
C PHE A 242 11.01 -14.80 1.41
N TYR A 243 11.93 -15.37 2.15
CA TYR A 243 13.04 -14.65 2.77
C TYR A 243 14.13 -14.30 1.73
N SER A 244 15.00 -13.35 2.07
CA SER A 244 16.10 -12.94 1.17
C SER A 244 17.13 -14.04 0.87
N ASN A 245 17.17 -15.11 1.67
CA ASN A 245 17.95 -16.31 1.40
C ASN A 245 17.27 -17.29 0.42
N GLY A 246 15.99 -17.01 0.03
CA GLY A 246 15.19 -17.82 -0.88
C GLY A 246 14.31 -18.88 -0.20
N SER A 247 14.38 -19.05 1.14
CA SER A 247 13.49 -19.95 1.85
C SER A 247 12.05 -19.41 1.91
N LEU A 248 11.06 -20.30 1.92
CA LEU A 248 9.65 -19.92 1.98
C LEU A 248 9.33 -19.29 3.35
N LYS A 249 8.72 -18.09 3.34
CA LYS A 249 8.30 -17.35 4.53
C LYS A 249 6.81 -17.53 4.82
N SER A 250 5.97 -17.47 3.77
CA SER A 250 4.54 -17.70 3.92
C SER A 250 3.91 -18.22 2.63
N ILE A 251 2.81 -18.95 2.78
CA ILE A 251 1.91 -19.34 1.68
C ILE A 251 0.47 -19.28 2.14
N VAL A 252 -0.37 -18.69 1.30
CA VAL A 252 -1.82 -18.64 1.50
C VAL A 252 -2.52 -18.67 0.15
N ARG A 253 -3.72 -19.22 0.07
CA ARG A 253 -4.55 -19.18 -1.14
C ARG A 253 -5.65 -18.14 -1.00
N TYR A 254 -5.87 -17.40 -2.09
CA TYR A 254 -6.95 -16.43 -2.23
C TYR A 254 -8.00 -16.91 -3.24
N ARG A 255 -9.23 -16.51 -3.01
CA ARG A 255 -10.34 -16.63 -3.95
C ARG A 255 -11.07 -15.28 -3.98
N ASN A 256 -11.00 -14.58 -5.12
CA ASN A 256 -11.62 -13.26 -5.34
C ASN A 256 -11.26 -12.26 -4.22
N ASN A 257 -9.97 -12.02 -4.00
CA ASN A 257 -9.38 -11.15 -2.98
C ASN A 257 -9.54 -11.62 -1.51
N LEU A 258 -10.20 -12.73 -1.26
CA LEU A 258 -10.44 -13.25 0.08
C LEU A 258 -9.52 -14.45 0.34
N LYS A 259 -8.88 -14.49 1.54
CA LYS A 259 -8.17 -15.68 2.00
C LYS A 259 -9.17 -16.83 2.17
N ASP A 260 -8.93 -17.94 1.52
CA ASP A 260 -9.85 -19.10 1.49
C ASP A 260 -9.07 -20.41 1.57
N SER A 261 -8.17 -20.50 2.54
CA SER A 261 -7.41 -21.72 2.82
C SER A 261 -6.58 -21.57 4.09
N ARG A 262 -5.70 -22.55 4.31
CA ARG A 262 -4.69 -22.51 5.37
C ARG A 262 -3.55 -21.58 4.96
N GLU A 263 -3.26 -20.58 5.82
CA GLU A 263 -2.03 -19.78 5.75
C GLU A 263 -0.97 -20.45 6.61
N ASN A 264 0.13 -20.80 6.01
CA ASN A 264 1.30 -21.32 6.72
C ASN A 264 2.43 -20.29 6.65
N THR A 265 3.10 -20.05 7.76
CA THR A 265 4.30 -19.22 7.84
C THR A 265 5.46 -20.03 8.42
N TRP A 266 6.68 -19.69 8.05
CA TRP A 266 7.88 -20.38 8.48
C TRP A 266 8.88 -19.43 9.14
N HIS A 267 9.73 -19.96 9.99
CA HIS A 267 10.93 -19.30 10.45
C HIS A 267 11.99 -19.28 9.33
N ASN A 268 12.92 -18.34 9.40
CA ASN A 268 13.95 -18.19 8.35
C ASN A 268 14.84 -19.44 8.12
N LYS A 269 14.89 -20.38 9.07
CA LYS A 269 15.62 -21.65 9.01
C LYS A 269 14.69 -22.86 8.79
N ASN A 270 13.60 -22.69 8.05
CA ASN A 270 12.67 -23.72 7.56
C ASN A 270 11.71 -24.38 8.58
N GLY A 271 11.72 -24.01 9.86
CA GLY A 271 10.71 -24.50 10.81
C GLY A 271 9.35 -23.83 10.58
N LEU A 272 8.25 -24.61 10.62
CA LEU A 272 6.89 -24.06 10.58
C LEU A 272 6.70 -23.14 11.80
N LYS A 273 6.21 -21.89 11.58
CA LYS A 273 5.98 -20.88 12.61
C LYS A 273 4.51 -20.81 13.00
N THR A 274 3.63 -20.68 11.99
CA THR A 274 2.18 -20.66 12.24
C THR A 274 1.44 -21.42 11.13
N SER A 275 0.29 -21.96 11.48
CA SER A 275 -0.65 -22.56 10.54
C SER A 275 -2.07 -22.13 10.95
N VAL A 276 -2.71 -21.30 10.14
CA VAL A 276 -4.01 -20.68 10.43
C VAL A 276 -4.96 -20.93 9.25
N ARG A 277 -6.15 -21.44 9.52
CA ARG A 277 -7.16 -21.64 8.49
C ARG A 277 -8.04 -20.39 8.35
N TYR A 278 -8.34 -20.02 7.11
CA TYR A 278 -9.24 -18.94 6.75
C TYR A 278 -10.36 -19.42 5.84
N SER A 279 -11.52 -18.82 5.99
CA SER A 279 -12.64 -18.87 5.07
C SER A 279 -13.16 -17.43 4.89
N LYS A 280 -13.17 -16.94 3.65
CA LYS A 280 -13.58 -15.57 3.30
C LYS A 280 -12.94 -14.48 4.18
N ASN A 281 -11.62 -14.54 4.36
CA ASN A 281 -10.77 -13.69 5.21
C ASN A 281 -10.93 -13.89 6.73
N LYS A 282 -11.92 -14.66 7.20
CA LYS A 282 -12.13 -14.92 8.62
C LYS A 282 -11.39 -16.18 9.03
N LYS A 283 -10.75 -16.14 10.20
CA LYS A 283 -10.12 -17.32 10.80
C LYS A 283 -11.20 -18.33 11.17
N THR A 284 -10.95 -19.59 10.81
CA THR A 284 -11.86 -20.71 11.13
C THR A 284 -11.07 -21.97 11.43
N GLY A 285 -11.57 -22.83 12.31
CA GLY A 285 -10.90 -24.05 12.71
C GLY A 285 -9.62 -23.78 13.51
N TYR A 286 -8.73 -24.76 13.53
CA TYR A 286 -7.52 -24.69 14.35
C TYR A 286 -6.48 -23.72 13.79
N SER A 287 -5.98 -22.84 14.68
CA SER A 287 -4.76 -22.03 14.53
C SER A 287 -3.66 -22.64 15.40
N MET A 288 -2.51 -22.91 14.83
CA MET A 288 -1.37 -23.49 15.49
C MET A 288 -0.16 -22.56 15.38
N LYS A 289 0.57 -22.42 16.47
CA LYS A 289 1.83 -21.69 16.55
C LYS A 289 2.91 -22.65 17.05
N TYR A 290 4.07 -22.59 16.45
CA TYR A 290 5.20 -23.46 16.75
C TYR A 290 6.40 -22.61 17.18
N ASN A 291 7.21 -23.14 18.09
CA ASN A 291 8.47 -22.54 18.46
C ASN A 291 9.54 -22.77 17.38
N PHE A 292 10.73 -22.22 17.60
CA PHE A 292 11.83 -22.34 16.65
C PHE A 292 12.34 -23.76 16.42
N PHE A 293 12.09 -24.67 17.39
CA PHE A 293 12.46 -26.08 17.30
C PHE A 293 11.39 -26.94 16.60
N GLY A 294 10.31 -26.33 16.10
CA GLY A 294 9.22 -27.03 15.42
C GLY A 294 8.19 -27.67 16.36
N GLN A 295 8.32 -27.46 17.68
CA GLN A 295 7.36 -27.96 18.65
C GLN A 295 6.15 -27.04 18.75
N LEU A 296 4.97 -27.60 18.98
CA LEU A 296 3.74 -26.84 19.15
C LEU A 296 3.84 -25.98 20.42
N ASP A 297 3.62 -24.65 20.28
CA ASP A 297 3.66 -23.66 21.35
C ASP A 297 2.24 -23.29 21.81
N LYS A 298 1.33 -23.15 20.81
CA LYS A 298 -0.06 -22.75 21.07
C LYS A 298 -1.00 -23.35 20.02
N LYS A 299 -2.19 -23.79 20.45
CA LYS A 299 -3.29 -24.23 19.58
C LYS A 299 -4.60 -23.58 20.05
N SER A 300 -5.34 -22.96 19.14
CA SER A 300 -6.62 -22.32 19.42
C SER A 300 -7.62 -22.64 18.31
N TYR A 301 -8.89 -22.74 18.65
CA TYR A 301 -9.95 -22.97 17.69
C TYR A 301 -10.72 -21.66 17.44
N PHE A 302 -10.96 -21.35 16.17
CA PHE A 302 -11.61 -20.11 15.74
C PHE A 302 -12.90 -20.40 14.98
N GLU A 303 -13.90 -19.57 15.20
CA GLU A 303 -15.09 -19.41 14.38
C GLU A 303 -15.29 -17.93 14.09
N GLU A 304 -15.25 -17.56 12.80
CA GLU A 304 -15.41 -16.17 12.36
C GLU A 304 -14.56 -15.14 13.13
N ASP A 305 -13.26 -15.41 13.25
CA ASP A 305 -12.25 -14.61 13.97
C ASP A 305 -12.36 -14.65 15.52
N LYS A 306 -13.42 -15.23 16.04
CA LYS A 306 -13.57 -15.44 17.49
C LYS A 306 -13.00 -16.79 17.88
N ILE A 307 -12.30 -16.81 19.01
CA ILE A 307 -11.88 -18.07 19.57
C ILE A 307 -13.08 -18.68 20.31
N THR A 308 -13.53 -19.89 19.97
CA THR A 308 -14.74 -20.53 20.53
C THR A 308 -14.44 -21.80 21.29
N GLY A 309 -13.22 -22.08 21.60
CA GLY A 309 -12.81 -23.27 22.34
C GLY A 309 -11.67 -23.01 23.30
N LEU A 310 -11.14 -24.07 23.87
CA LEU A 310 -9.97 -24.00 24.73
C LEU A 310 -8.75 -23.60 23.91
N THR A 311 -7.95 -22.68 24.43
CA THR A 311 -6.60 -22.39 23.94
C THR A 311 -5.60 -23.23 24.70
N GLU A 312 -4.88 -24.08 24.00
CA GLU A 312 -3.84 -24.93 24.53
C GLU A 312 -2.48 -24.25 24.38
N ILE A 313 -1.74 -24.13 25.47
CA ILE A 313 -0.36 -23.61 25.49
C ILE A 313 0.56 -24.75 25.92
N TYR A 314 1.67 -24.92 25.23
CA TYR A 314 2.60 -26.03 25.44
C TYR A 314 3.92 -25.52 26.01
N SER A 315 4.57 -26.32 26.83
CA SER A 315 5.94 -26.07 27.29
C SER A 315 6.96 -26.24 26.16
N LYS A 316 8.20 -25.79 26.38
CA LYS A 316 9.31 -25.99 25.42
C LYS A 316 9.58 -27.46 25.11
N SER A 317 9.22 -28.39 26.01
CA SER A 317 9.31 -29.85 25.82
C SER A 317 8.16 -30.43 25.01
N GLY A 318 7.20 -29.62 24.57
CA GLY A 318 6.01 -30.07 23.81
C GLY A 318 4.86 -30.58 24.69
N LYS A 319 5.02 -30.69 26.00
CA LYS A 319 3.94 -31.08 26.91
C LYS A 319 2.95 -29.93 27.07
N GLN A 320 1.66 -30.27 27.11
CA GLN A 320 0.63 -29.27 27.37
C GLN A 320 0.84 -28.62 28.71
N PHE A 321 0.94 -27.31 28.74
CA PHE A 321 1.23 -26.53 29.93
C PHE A 321 0.00 -25.80 30.45
N GLN A 322 -0.85 -25.26 29.59
CA GLN A 322 -1.99 -24.44 29.96
C GLN A 322 -3.10 -24.57 28.91
N SER A 323 -4.34 -24.60 29.38
CA SER A 323 -5.54 -24.57 28.54
C SER A 323 -6.44 -23.46 28.98
N LEU A 324 -6.81 -22.56 28.09
CA LEU A 324 -7.61 -21.38 28.37
C LEU A 324 -8.89 -21.42 27.53
N ASN A 325 -10.04 -21.18 28.20
CA ASN A 325 -11.27 -20.86 27.48
C ASN A 325 -11.30 -19.37 27.13
N ASN A 326 -11.88 -19.04 25.98
CA ASN A 326 -11.84 -17.66 25.45
C ASN A 326 -12.68 -16.65 26.19
N ASN A 327 -13.70 -17.12 26.87
CA ASN A 327 -14.48 -16.24 27.74
C ASN A 327 -13.76 -15.96 29.06
N ASN A 328 -12.49 -16.39 29.19
CA ASN A 328 -11.68 -16.35 30.42
C ASN A 328 -12.34 -17.05 31.62
N ASP A 329 -13.30 -17.93 31.35
CA ASP A 329 -14.08 -18.56 32.40
C ASP A 329 -13.38 -19.78 33.00
N ILE A 330 -12.48 -20.39 32.24
CA ILE A 330 -11.71 -21.57 32.70
C ILE A 330 -10.24 -21.44 32.33
N LEU A 331 -9.37 -21.50 33.30
CA LEU A 331 -7.92 -21.64 33.15
C LEU A 331 -7.49 -22.99 33.74
N ILE A 332 -6.88 -23.82 32.94
CA ILE A 332 -6.38 -25.13 33.36
C ILE A 332 -4.86 -25.15 33.19
N ASN A 333 -4.13 -25.25 34.25
CA ASN A 333 -2.69 -25.43 34.23
C ASN A 333 -2.33 -26.90 34.42
N LEU A 334 -1.44 -27.37 33.59
CA LEU A 334 -0.86 -28.72 33.69
C LEU A 334 0.65 -28.61 33.96
N ILE A 335 1.15 -29.41 34.87
CA ILE A 335 2.59 -29.58 35.11
C ILE A 335 2.91 -31.03 34.79
N ASP A 336 3.83 -31.25 33.85
CA ASP A 336 4.20 -32.58 33.36
C ASP A 336 3.01 -33.47 32.95
N GLY A 337 1.99 -32.82 32.33
CA GLY A 337 0.78 -33.47 31.87
C GLY A 337 -0.26 -33.74 32.98
N LYS A 338 0.04 -33.42 34.24
CA LYS A 338 -0.88 -33.56 35.37
C LYS A 338 -1.56 -32.23 35.69
N LEU A 339 -2.82 -32.28 36.09
CA LEU A 339 -3.62 -31.12 36.47
C LEU A 339 -3.01 -30.44 37.70
N SER A 340 -2.54 -29.20 37.52
CA SER A 340 -1.95 -28.42 38.63
C SER A 340 -2.95 -27.43 39.22
N THR A 341 -3.60 -26.65 38.35
CA THR A 341 -4.54 -25.63 38.81
C THR A 341 -5.72 -25.57 37.84
N VAL A 342 -6.92 -25.47 38.38
CA VAL A 342 -8.12 -25.08 37.64
C VAL A 342 -8.66 -23.80 38.22
N PHE A 343 -8.70 -22.79 37.38
CA PHE A 343 -9.31 -21.51 37.69
C PHE A 343 -10.60 -21.41 36.87
N PHE A 344 -11.70 -21.13 37.56
CA PHE A 344 -13.02 -21.03 36.97
C PHE A 344 -13.65 -19.70 37.35
N ARG A 345 -14.23 -19.00 36.40
CA ARG A 345 -14.98 -17.76 36.61
C ARG A 345 -16.41 -17.94 36.11
N ASN A 346 -17.38 -17.64 36.99
CA ASN A 346 -18.78 -17.62 36.62
C ASN A 346 -19.39 -16.30 37.10
N GLY A 347 -19.56 -15.35 36.18
CA GLY A 347 -19.92 -13.98 36.53
C GLY A 347 -18.84 -13.32 37.42
N ASP A 348 -19.25 -12.79 38.55
CA ASP A 348 -18.35 -12.15 39.54
C ASP A 348 -17.66 -13.15 40.47
N LYS A 349 -18.04 -14.42 40.43
CA LYS A 349 -17.42 -15.46 41.24
C LYS A 349 -16.21 -16.06 40.59
N GLN A 350 -15.12 -16.16 41.33
CA GLN A 350 -13.89 -16.81 40.91
C GLN A 350 -13.61 -18.02 41.79
N VAL A 351 -13.41 -19.17 41.17
CA VAL A 351 -13.06 -20.41 41.86
C VAL A 351 -11.67 -20.83 41.42
N CYS A 352 -10.79 -21.07 42.35
CA CYS A 352 -9.44 -21.57 42.09
C CYS A 352 -9.24 -22.91 42.83
N ASN A 353 -8.96 -23.96 42.09
CA ASN A 353 -8.58 -25.26 42.61
C ASN A 353 -7.12 -25.53 42.26
N ASN A 354 -6.28 -25.79 43.27
CA ASN A 354 -4.91 -26.26 43.05
C ASN A 354 -4.80 -27.72 43.45
N TYR A 355 -3.97 -28.45 42.71
CA TYR A 355 -3.77 -29.88 42.92
C TYR A 355 -2.28 -30.15 43.12
N SER A 356 -1.96 -30.97 44.11
CA SER A 356 -0.64 -31.58 44.24
C SER A 356 -0.76 -33.11 44.17
N TYR A 357 0.33 -33.78 43.76
CA TYR A 357 0.32 -35.21 43.46
C TYR A 357 1.38 -35.95 44.26
N PHE A 358 1.12 -37.19 44.54
CA PHE A 358 2.13 -38.17 44.93
C PHE A 358 3.05 -38.55 43.73
N ILE A 359 4.17 -39.21 44.01
CA ILE A 359 5.14 -39.63 42.97
C ILE A 359 4.46 -40.57 41.98
N ASP A 360 3.53 -41.40 42.41
CA ASP A 360 2.76 -42.34 41.55
C ASP A 360 1.70 -41.66 40.68
N GLY A 361 1.48 -40.34 40.86
CA GLY A 361 0.58 -39.56 40.04
C GLY A 361 -0.84 -39.40 40.57
N LYS A 362 -1.16 -40.00 41.73
CA LYS A 362 -2.44 -39.77 42.41
C LYS A 362 -2.47 -38.41 43.06
N ILE A 363 -3.66 -37.81 43.21
CA ILE A 363 -3.85 -36.52 43.89
C ILE A 363 -3.49 -36.68 45.36
N LYS A 364 -2.58 -35.80 45.84
CA LYS A 364 -2.19 -35.69 47.26
C LYS A 364 -3.03 -34.65 48.00
N ASN A 365 -3.14 -33.45 47.38
CA ASN A 365 -3.95 -32.38 47.93
C ASN A 365 -4.74 -31.70 46.84
N LYS A 366 -5.96 -31.24 47.22
CA LYS A 366 -6.77 -30.32 46.41
C LYS A 366 -7.12 -29.14 47.30
N THR A 367 -6.72 -27.92 46.90
CA THR A 367 -7.19 -26.68 47.55
C THR A 367 -8.29 -26.04 46.69
N TYR A 368 -9.26 -25.49 47.40
CA TYR A 368 -10.42 -24.81 46.79
C TYR A 368 -10.51 -23.38 47.33
N ASN A 369 -10.82 -22.44 46.48
CA ASN A 369 -11.07 -21.06 46.85
C ASN A 369 -12.05 -20.42 45.85
N ASP A 370 -13.22 -20.00 46.29
CA ASP A 370 -14.24 -19.31 45.49
C ASP A 370 -14.43 -17.83 45.88
N GLY A 371 -13.50 -17.29 46.66
CA GLY A 371 -13.55 -15.92 47.19
C GLY A 371 -14.30 -15.82 48.52
N PHE A 372 -15.19 -16.74 48.81
CA PHE A 372 -15.97 -16.78 50.08
C PHE A 372 -15.57 -17.93 50.96
N ILE A 373 -15.28 -19.08 50.37
CA ILE A 373 -14.90 -20.30 51.07
C ILE A 373 -13.53 -20.74 50.56
N LYS A 374 -12.62 -21.01 51.49
CA LYS A 374 -11.36 -21.67 51.21
C LYS A 374 -11.42 -23.09 51.79
N GLY A 375 -11.05 -24.06 50.98
CA GLY A 375 -11.04 -25.47 51.38
C GLY A 375 -9.72 -26.14 51.04
N ASN A 376 -9.37 -27.13 51.81
CA ASN A 376 -8.26 -28.02 51.58
C ASN A 376 -8.69 -29.47 51.83
N ILE A 377 -8.44 -30.33 50.82
CA ILE A 377 -8.76 -31.75 50.90
C ILE A 377 -7.45 -32.53 50.76
N HIS A 378 -7.13 -33.33 51.73
CA HIS A 378 -5.98 -34.23 51.74
C HIS A 378 -6.40 -35.65 51.40
N TYR A 379 -5.62 -36.31 50.57
CA TYR A 379 -5.84 -37.69 50.16
C TYR A 379 -4.68 -38.58 50.62
N ASN A 380 -4.96 -39.85 50.90
CA ASN A 380 -3.93 -40.85 51.08
C ASN A 380 -3.40 -41.36 49.72
N ILE A 381 -2.37 -42.22 49.77
CA ILE A 381 -1.76 -42.78 48.57
C ILE A 381 -2.72 -43.71 47.78
N LEU A 382 -3.77 -44.22 48.41
CA LEU A 382 -4.81 -45.02 47.76
C LEU A 382 -5.83 -44.16 47.03
N GLY A 383 -5.85 -42.81 47.26
CA GLY A 383 -6.78 -41.85 46.66
C GLY A 383 -8.02 -41.62 47.54
N GLU A 384 -8.03 -42.09 48.78
CA GLU A 384 -9.11 -41.87 49.72
C GLU A 384 -8.90 -40.54 50.45
N VAL A 385 -9.99 -39.84 50.81
CA VAL A 385 -9.94 -38.56 51.53
C VAL A 385 -9.56 -38.82 52.98
N LEU A 386 -8.46 -38.16 53.41
CA LEU A 386 -8.01 -38.20 54.80
C LEU A 386 -8.64 -37.12 55.67
N SER A 387 -8.73 -35.91 55.08
CA SER A 387 -9.31 -34.77 55.79
C SER A 387 -9.82 -33.71 54.84
N GLU A 388 -10.83 -33.00 55.24
CA GLU A 388 -11.35 -31.82 54.57
C GLU A 388 -11.42 -30.65 55.54
N THR A 389 -10.95 -29.48 55.12
CA THR A 389 -11.06 -28.24 55.90
C THR A 389 -11.68 -27.17 55.02
N PHE A 390 -12.75 -26.54 55.51
CA PHE A 390 -13.40 -25.42 54.83
C PHE A 390 -13.44 -24.22 55.77
N ILE A 391 -13.03 -23.07 55.31
CA ILE A 391 -12.96 -21.81 56.03
C ILE A 391 -13.74 -20.75 55.26
N SER A 392 -14.70 -20.10 55.88
CA SER A 392 -15.39 -18.92 55.40
C SER A 392 -15.22 -17.77 56.39
N GLN A 393 -15.75 -16.59 56.07
CA GLN A 393 -15.75 -15.46 57.01
C GLN A 393 -16.47 -15.76 58.31
N ASN A 394 -17.43 -16.67 58.29
CA ASN A 394 -18.32 -16.94 59.46
C ASN A 394 -18.15 -18.32 60.06
N PHE A 395 -17.42 -19.23 59.44
CA PHE A 395 -17.24 -20.57 60.04
C PHE A 395 -15.96 -21.25 59.49
N VAL A 396 -15.46 -22.17 60.32
CA VAL A 396 -14.45 -23.16 59.98
C VAL A 396 -15.04 -24.55 60.17
N LYS A 397 -14.97 -25.39 59.11
CA LYS A 397 -15.39 -26.79 59.20
C LYS A 397 -14.19 -27.67 58.86
N CYS A 398 -13.86 -28.58 59.78
CA CYS A 398 -12.84 -29.59 59.57
C CYS A 398 -13.48 -30.98 59.69
N LEU A 399 -13.22 -31.81 58.66
CA LEU A 399 -13.64 -33.21 58.69
C LEU A 399 -12.36 -34.07 58.56
N LYS A 400 -12.21 -35.05 59.49
CA LYS A 400 -11.18 -36.08 59.36
C LYS A 400 -11.86 -37.41 59.08
N TYR A 401 -11.33 -38.18 58.19
CA TYR A 401 -11.83 -39.48 57.83
C TYR A 401 -10.87 -40.54 58.31
N PRO A 402 -11.29 -41.45 59.22
CA PRO A 402 -10.43 -42.52 59.69
C PRO A 402 -10.14 -43.52 58.57
N LEU A 403 -8.95 -44.11 58.61
CA LEU A 403 -8.49 -45.11 57.65
C LEU A 403 -9.24 -46.46 57.69
N ASN A 404 -10.17 -46.62 58.71
CA ASN A 404 -11.05 -47.76 58.83
C ASN A 404 -12.46 -47.30 59.10
N THR A 405 -13.41 -47.84 58.49
CA THR A 405 -14.75 -47.45 58.05
C THR A 405 -15.82 -47.27 59.12
N GLU A 406 -15.58 -46.91 60.34
CA GLU A 406 -16.72 -46.90 61.29
C GLU A 406 -17.05 -45.57 62.02
N ASN A 407 -16.22 -44.54 61.99
CA ASN A 407 -16.62 -43.28 62.63
C ASN A 407 -16.09 -42.04 61.88
N ILE A 408 -16.96 -41.23 61.29
CA ILE A 408 -16.67 -39.90 60.77
C ILE A 408 -16.69 -38.95 62.00
N GLU A 409 -15.52 -38.53 62.50
CA GLU A 409 -15.45 -37.44 63.45
C GLU A 409 -15.74 -36.09 62.76
N VAL A 410 -16.95 -35.58 63.02
CA VAL A 410 -17.33 -34.22 62.57
C VAL A 410 -16.91 -33.27 63.69
N ASN A 411 -15.76 -32.66 63.65
CA ASN A 411 -15.39 -31.58 64.52
C ASN A 411 -16.11 -30.27 64.06
N THR A 412 -16.99 -29.85 64.88
CA THR A 412 -17.99 -28.78 64.91
C THR A 412 -17.64 -27.48 64.14
N CYS A 413 -18.65 -26.94 63.47
CA CYS A 413 -18.64 -25.55 62.98
C CYS A 413 -18.47 -24.55 64.12
N VAL A 414 -17.39 -23.80 64.15
CA VAL A 414 -17.17 -22.68 65.08
C VAL A 414 -17.45 -21.38 64.37
N ASN A 415 -18.34 -20.56 64.89
CA ASN A 415 -18.64 -19.22 64.40
C ASN A 415 -17.44 -18.29 64.68
N ILE A 416 -16.85 -17.70 63.68
CA ILE A 416 -15.63 -16.88 63.82
C ILE A 416 -15.89 -15.53 64.50
N ALA A 417 -17.17 -15.15 64.71
CA ALA A 417 -17.51 -13.91 65.42
C ALA A 417 -17.15 -13.91 66.92
N ASP A 418 -16.93 -15.08 67.56
CA ASP A 418 -16.60 -15.18 68.97
C ASP A 418 -15.36 -16.03 69.23
N LYS A 419 -14.19 -15.44 69.06
CA LYS A 419 -12.87 -15.94 69.47
C LYS A 419 -12.16 -16.90 68.51
N MET A 420 -11.00 -16.46 68.10
CA MET A 420 -9.89 -17.31 67.62
C MET A 420 -9.50 -18.25 68.80
N LEU A 421 -10.12 -19.38 68.91
CA LEU A 421 -9.64 -20.47 69.75
C LEU A 421 -8.94 -21.46 68.84
N MET A 422 -7.61 -21.55 68.95
CA MET A 422 -6.83 -22.65 68.42
C MET A 422 -7.40 -23.96 69.02
N ILE A 423 -7.98 -24.79 68.15
CA ILE A 423 -8.33 -26.15 68.47
C ILE A 423 -7.05 -26.99 68.28
N PRO A 424 -6.55 -27.67 69.28
CA PRO A 424 -5.39 -28.56 69.06
C PRO A 424 -5.75 -29.67 68.11
N LEU A 425 -4.79 -29.99 67.26
CA LEU A 425 -4.83 -31.06 66.26
C LEU A 425 -5.07 -32.44 66.91
#